data_fe953453ffec9879b8dd35a82dbc16c5
#
_entry.id   fe953453ffec9879b8dd35a82dbc16c5
#
_cell.length_a   1.000
_cell.length_b   1.000
_cell.length_c   1.000
_cell.angle_alpha   90.00
_cell.angle_beta   90.00
_cell.angle_gamma   90.00
#
_symmetry.space_group_name_H-M   'P 1'
#
loop_
_entity.id
_entity.type
_entity.pdbx_description
1 polymer ?
#
loop_
_entity_poly.entity_id
_entity_poly.type
_entity_poly.pdbx_seq_one_letter_code
_entity_poly.pdbx_strand_id
1 'polypeptide(L)'
;MAAKYVPDVEVIDYASAKKPDAPSGTARELAEALAEVRGASTARPVAEVMGVPGTRGAAVGAGAGVQVHALRLPSYILSCEALFGLPDERLTIRHDAGSSAAPYVAGTLLAIRRVADFKGLVRGLDALME
;
A
#
# COMPACT_ATOMS: atom_id res chain seq x y z
N MET A 1 -10.14 4.59 -4.73
CA MET A 1 -11.64 4.67 -4.63
C MET A 1 -12.16 4.10 -3.31
N ALA A 2 -11.92 2.82 -2.94
CA ALA A 2 -12.45 2.19 -1.73
C ALA A 2 -12.22 3.03 -0.44
N ALA A 3 -11.02 3.56 -0.23
CA ALA A 3 -10.68 4.34 0.96
C ALA A 3 -11.52 5.61 1.20
N LYS A 4 -12.22 6.10 0.18
CA LYS A 4 -13.15 7.24 0.35
C LYS A 4 -14.41 6.85 1.12
N TYR A 5 -14.77 5.57 1.08
CA TYR A 5 -16.01 5.04 1.65
C TYR A 5 -15.76 4.10 2.82
N VAL A 6 -14.56 3.54 2.90
CA VAL A 6 -14.12 2.60 3.94
C VAL A 6 -12.86 3.15 4.58
N PRO A 7 -12.99 3.93 5.68
CA PRO A 7 -11.85 4.63 6.28
C PRO A 7 -10.90 3.71 7.05
N ASP A 8 -11.38 2.55 7.51
CA ASP A 8 -10.55 1.59 8.24
C ASP A 8 -9.80 0.72 7.25
N VAL A 9 -8.53 1.05 7.02
CA VAL A 9 -7.64 0.37 6.08
C VAL A 9 -6.26 0.19 6.70
N GLU A 10 -5.68 -0.98 6.48
CA GLU A 10 -4.30 -1.30 6.81
C GLU A 10 -3.60 -1.92 5.60
N VAL A 11 -2.28 -1.83 5.56
CA VAL A 11 -1.46 -2.36 4.47
C VAL A 11 -0.49 -3.39 5.02
N ILE A 12 -0.36 -4.53 4.34
CA ILE A 12 0.66 -5.52 4.61
C ILE A 12 1.65 -5.57 3.44
N ASP A 13 2.92 -5.42 3.77
CA ASP A 13 4.04 -5.42 2.84
C ASP A 13 4.85 -6.71 3.02
N TYR A 14 4.90 -7.54 1.99
CA TYR A 14 5.63 -8.79 2.01
C TYR A 14 6.84 -8.70 1.09
N ALA A 15 8.00 -9.03 1.59
CA ALA A 15 9.21 -9.10 0.78
C ALA A 15 10.20 -10.13 1.29
N SER A 16 11.25 -10.37 0.52
CA SER A 16 12.35 -11.26 0.88
C SER A 16 12.98 -10.84 2.21
N ALA A 17 13.38 -11.84 3.00
CA ALA A 17 14.14 -11.63 4.24
C ALA A 17 15.45 -10.83 4.05
N LYS A 18 15.96 -10.78 2.82
CA LYS A 18 17.20 -10.05 2.46
C LYS A 18 16.95 -8.59 2.06
N LYS A 19 15.70 -8.15 1.95
CA LYS A 19 15.38 -6.77 1.56
C LYS A 19 15.76 -5.81 2.71
N PRO A 20 16.62 -4.79 2.46
CA PRO A 20 17.17 -3.96 3.52
C PRO A 20 16.23 -2.88 4.04
N ASP A 21 15.18 -2.54 3.28
CA ASP A 21 14.22 -1.49 3.63
C ASP A 21 12.86 -2.07 4.04
N ALA A 22 12.15 -1.34 4.86
CA ALA A 22 10.76 -1.57 5.26
C ALA A 22 10.08 -0.25 5.65
N PRO A 23 8.86 0.03 5.15
CA PRO A 23 8.18 -0.76 4.14
C PRO A 23 8.85 -0.63 2.75
N SER A 24 8.42 -1.48 1.81
CA SER A 24 8.82 -1.31 0.39
C SER A 24 8.28 0.01 -0.17
N GLY A 25 8.92 0.53 -1.22
CA GLY A 25 8.45 1.75 -1.89
C GLY A 25 6.99 1.67 -2.33
N THR A 26 6.58 0.53 -2.86
CA THR A 26 5.18 0.28 -3.29
C THR A 26 4.19 0.36 -2.13
N ALA A 27 4.48 -0.31 -1.02
CA ALA A 27 3.59 -0.29 0.15
C ALA A 27 3.54 1.09 0.81
N ARG A 28 4.68 1.80 0.82
CA ARG A 28 4.76 3.17 1.30
C ARG A 28 3.89 4.11 0.47
N GLU A 29 4.06 4.11 -0.86
CA GLU A 29 3.30 4.95 -1.77
C GLU A 29 1.79 4.66 -1.70
N LEU A 30 1.42 3.37 -1.62
CA LEU A 30 0.03 2.96 -1.42
C LEU A 30 -0.55 3.52 -0.12
N ALA A 31 0.18 3.39 1.00
CA ALA A 31 -0.28 3.88 2.29
C ALA A 31 -0.39 5.41 2.32
N GLU A 32 0.55 6.13 1.71
CA GLU A 32 0.51 7.59 1.55
C GLU A 32 -0.74 8.00 0.75
N ALA A 33 -1.00 7.39 -0.40
CA ALA A 33 -2.17 7.69 -1.23
C ALA A 33 -3.51 7.35 -0.53
N LEU A 34 -3.55 6.25 0.24
CA LEU A 34 -4.73 5.89 1.03
C LEU A 34 -4.97 6.90 2.16
N ALA A 35 -3.91 7.35 2.83
CA ALA A 35 -3.99 8.32 3.92
C ALA A 35 -4.54 9.68 3.47
N GLU A 36 -4.25 10.09 2.23
CA GLU A 36 -4.73 11.36 1.65
C GLU A 36 -6.25 11.38 1.42
N VAL A 37 -6.85 10.22 1.16
CA VAL A 37 -8.25 10.15 0.69
C VAL A 37 -9.21 9.51 1.70
N ARG A 38 -8.70 8.81 2.71
CA ARG A 38 -9.54 8.16 3.72
C ARG A 38 -10.14 9.16 4.70
N GLY A 39 -11.33 8.86 5.20
CA GLY A 39 -11.93 9.55 6.35
C GLY A 39 -11.28 9.17 7.68
N ALA A 40 -11.85 9.65 8.77
CA ALA A 40 -11.42 9.28 10.11
C ALA A 40 -11.62 7.78 10.36
N SER A 41 -10.59 7.11 10.87
CA SER A 41 -10.68 5.70 11.27
C SER A 41 -11.59 5.54 12.48
N THR A 42 -12.32 4.45 12.55
CA THR A 42 -13.11 4.03 13.71
C THR A 42 -12.29 3.13 14.65
N ALA A 43 -11.11 2.69 14.22
CA ALA A 43 -10.22 1.87 15.04
C ALA A 43 -9.71 2.64 16.26
N ARG A 44 -9.45 1.90 17.35
CA ARG A 44 -8.83 2.47 18.55
C ARG A 44 -7.49 3.11 18.19
N PRO A 45 -7.21 4.34 18.64
CA PRO A 45 -5.92 4.97 18.42
C PRO A 45 -4.76 4.08 18.89
N VAL A 46 -3.69 4.00 18.11
CA VAL A 46 -2.55 3.10 18.41
C VAL A 46 -1.94 3.39 19.78
N ALA A 47 -1.88 4.67 20.18
CA ALA A 47 -1.35 5.07 21.49
C ALA A 47 -2.19 4.54 22.68
N GLU A 48 -3.43 4.15 22.45
CA GLU A 48 -4.34 3.61 23.47
C GLU A 48 -4.38 2.08 23.49
N VAL A 49 -3.67 1.42 22.55
CA VAL A 49 -3.62 -0.04 22.49
C VAL A 49 -2.62 -0.55 23.51
N MET A 50 -3.11 -1.41 24.41
CA MET A 50 -2.27 -2.07 25.43
C MET A 50 -1.61 -3.30 24.84
N GLY A 51 -0.48 -3.68 25.41
CA GLY A 51 0.28 -4.88 25.04
C GLY A 51 1.69 -4.55 24.59
N VAL A 52 2.23 -5.33 23.67
CA VAL A 52 3.62 -5.17 23.21
C VAL A 52 3.71 -4.00 22.24
N PRO A 53 4.57 -2.99 22.51
CA PRO A 53 4.76 -1.85 21.60
C PRO A 53 5.17 -2.29 20.19
N GLY A 54 4.67 -1.58 19.19
CA GLY A 54 4.99 -1.82 17.78
C GLY A 54 4.18 -2.92 17.08
N THR A 55 3.31 -3.66 17.81
CA THR A 55 2.50 -4.73 17.21
C THR A 55 1.41 -4.23 16.26
N ARG A 56 1.09 -2.94 16.31
CA ARG A 56 0.17 -2.29 15.39
C ARG A 56 0.85 -1.74 14.12
N GLY A 57 2.10 -2.14 13.85
CA GLY A 57 2.87 -1.64 12.72
C GLY A 57 3.26 -0.17 12.88
N ALA A 58 3.49 0.50 11.77
CA ALA A 58 3.84 1.92 11.72
C ALA A 58 2.84 2.72 10.89
N ALA A 59 2.48 3.91 11.34
CA ALA A 59 1.63 4.83 10.59
C ALA A 59 2.44 5.49 9.45
N VAL A 60 1.92 5.43 8.23
CA VAL A 60 2.55 5.99 7.03
C VAL A 60 1.56 6.91 6.31
N GLY A 61 2.02 8.07 5.88
CA GLY A 61 1.22 9.06 5.16
C GLY A 61 0.72 10.21 6.04
N ALA A 62 -0.12 11.05 5.46
CA ALA A 62 -0.61 12.28 6.08
C ALA A 62 -1.58 12.01 7.26
N GLY A 63 -1.70 12.98 8.15
CA GLY A 63 -2.60 12.91 9.30
C GLY A 63 -2.24 11.78 10.26
N ALA A 64 -3.21 10.95 10.61
CA ALA A 64 -2.99 9.75 11.41
C ALA A 64 -2.28 8.62 10.65
N GLY A 65 -2.08 8.78 9.35
CA GLY A 65 -1.46 7.77 8.49
C GLY A 65 -2.30 6.52 8.32
N VAL A 66 -1.77 5.56 7.60
CA VAL A 66 -2.30 4.18 7.46
C VAL A 66 -1.31 3.22 8.09
N GLN A 67 -1.80 2.29 8.91
CA GLN A 67 -0.93 1.29 9.53
C GLN A 67 -0.37 0.34 8.49
N VAL A 68 0.96 0.22 8.47
CA VAL A 68 1.71 -0.67 7.58
C VAL A 68 2.43 -1.73 8.41
N HIS A 69 2.27 -2.97 8.01
CA HIS A 69 2.91 -4.14 8.61
C HIS A 69 3.86 -4.76 7.58
N ALA A 70 5.14 -4.86 7.89
CA ALA A 70 6.13 -5.39 6.96
C ALA A 70 6.59 -6.79 7.38
N LEU A 71 6.37 -7.78 6.51
CA LEU A 71 6.87 -9.15 6.67
C LEU A 71 8.11 -9.35 5.79
N ARG A 72 9.14 -9.97 6.35
CA ARG A 72 10.41 -10.27 5.68
C ARG A 72 10.73 -11.74 5.88
N LEU A 73 10.39 -12.57 4.89
CA LEU A 73 10.56 -14.01 4.93
C LEU A 73 11.25 -14.53 3.64
N PRO A 74 12.00 -15.64 3.70
CA PRO A 74 12.73 -16.16 2.55
C PRO A 74 11.86 -16.53 1.35
N SER A 75 10.61 -16.91 1.58
CA SER A 75 9.68 -17.39 0.54
C SER A 75 9.03 -16.27 -0.29
N TYR A 76 9.13 -15.01 0.15
CA TYR A 76 8.54 -13.88 -0.58
C TYR A 76 9.55 -13.24 -1.53
N ILE A 77 9.03 -12.77 -2.65
CA ILE A 77 9.73 -11.86 -3.57
C ILE A 77 9.22 -10.45 -3.32
N LEU A 78 7.97 -10.19 -3.70
CA LEU A 78 7.29 -8.91 -3.50
C LEU A 78 5.78 -9.12 -3.52
N SER A 79 5.11 -8.75 -2.45
CA SER A 79 3.65 -8.79 -2.38
C SER A 79 3.14 -7.63 -1.56
N CYS A 80 1.96 -7.16 -1.88
CA CYS A 80 1.32 -6.06 -1.16
C CYS A 80 -0.17 -6.36 -1.02
N GLU A 81 -0.71 -6.04 0.14
CA GLU A 81 -2.10 -6.28 0.47
C GLU A 81 -2.70 -5.07 1.15
N ALA A 82 -3.86 -4.60 0.67
CA ALA A 82 -4.67 -3.60 1.33
C ALA A 82 -5.93 -4.26 1.89
N LEU A 83 -6.14 -4.10 3.19
CA LEU A 83 -7.30 -4.63 3.90
C LEU A 83 -8.20 -3.48 4.32
N PHE A 84 -9.44 -3.51 3.88
CA PHE A 84 -10.48 -2.55 4.24
C PHE A 84 -11.51 -3.23 5.13
N GLY A 85 -11.80 -2.64 6.29
CA GLY A 85 -12.75 -3.19 7.25
C GLY A 85 -14.01 -2.35 7.34
N LEU A 86 -15.16 -3.03 7.37
CA LEU A 86 -16.46 -2.49 7.71
C LEU A 86 -17.11 -3.40 8.75
N PRO A 87 -18.17 -2.96 9.46
CA PRO A 87 -18.93 -3.87 10.32
C PRO A 87 -19.39 -5.10 9.53
N ASP A 88 -19.05 -6.28 10.04
CA ASP A 88 -19.40 -7.60 9.50
C ASP A 88 -18.84 -7.93 8.08
N GLU A 89 -17.97 -7.07 7.51
CA GLU A 89 -17.38 -7.35 6.19
C GLU A 89 -15.93 -6.84 6.05
N ARG A 90 -15.22 -7.42 5.11
CA ARG A 90 -13.87 -7.04 4.72
C ARG A 90 -13.71 -7.08 3.21
N LEU A 91 -13.02 -6.08 2.66
CA LEU A 91 -12.49 -6.14 1.31
C LEU A 91 -10.96 -6.27 1.40
N THR A 92 -10.41 -7.27 0.74
CA THR A 92 -8.97 -7.47 0.61
C THR A 92 -8.57 -7.35 -0.86
N ILE A 93 -7.56 -6.51 -1.13
CA ILE A 93 -6.93 -6.41 -2.44
C ILE A 93 -5.48 -6.80 -2.26
N ARG A 94 -5.07 -7.92 -2.87
CA ARG A 94 -3.72 -8.47 -2.76
C ARG A 94 -3.11 -8.70 -4.12
N HIS A 95 -1.84 -8.35 -4.26
CA HIS A 95 -1.01 -8.68 -5.41
C HIS A 95 0.25 -9.39 -4.96
N ASP A 96 0.49 -10.56 -5.51
CA ASP A 96 1.70 -11.37 -5.30
C ASP A 96 2.52 -11.39 -6.58
N ALA A 97 3.71 -10.81 -6.56
CA ALA A 97 4.65 -10.86 -7.66
C ALA A 97 5.74 -11.91 -7.42
N GLY A 98 6.06 -12.66 -8.46
CA GLY A 98 7.20 -13.57 -8.48
C GLY A 98 8.49 -12.88 -8.94
N SER A 99 9.47 -13.67 -9.34
CA SER A 99 10.79 -13.18 -9.78
C SER A 99 10.81 -12.59 -11.20
N SER A 100 9.74 -12.79 -11.97
CA SER A 100 9.62 -12.28 -13.35
C SER A 100 9.23 -10.82 -13.40
N ALA A 101 9.73 -10.08 -14.39
CA ALA A 101 9.27 -8.73 -14.71
C ALA A 101 7.94 -8.69 -15.48
N ALA A 102 7.38 -9.83 -15.88
CA ALA A 102 6.15 -9.90 -16.68
C ALA A 102 4.96 -9.08 -16.16
N PRO A 103 4.68 -9.03 -14.84
CA PRO A 103 3.58 -8.23 -14.30
C PRO A 103 3.69 -6.72 -14.60
N TYR A 104 4.89 -6.22 -14.84
CA TYR A 104 5.14 -4.78 -15.03
C TYR A 104 5.16 -4.34 -16.50
N VAL A 105 5.20 -5.30 -17.45
CA VAL A 105 5.37 -5.02 -18.89
C VAL A 105 4.23 -4.15 -19.43
N ALA A 106 3.00 -4.50 -19.16
CA ALA A 106 1.85 -3.77 -19.69
C ALA A 106 1.81 -2.31 -19.22
N GLY A 107 2.05 -2.07 -17.91
CA GLY A 107 2.12 -0.72 -17.34
C GLY A 107 3.29 0.09 -17.91
N THR A 108 4.45 -0.53 -18.08
CA THR A 108 5.63 0.11 -18.70
C THR A 108 5.35 0.51 -20.14
N LEU A 109 4.73 -0.37 -20.94
CA LEU A 109 4.36 -0.05 -22.32
C LEU A 109 3.32 1.07 -22.40
N LEU A 110 2.35 1.10 -21.48
CA LEU A 110 1.40 2.21 -21.38
C LEU A 110 2.11 3.53 -21.12
N ALA A 111 3.03 3.54 -20.14
CA ALA A 111 3.81 4.73 -19.81
C ALA A 111 4.65 5.22 -21.00
N ILE A 112 5.33 4.31 -21.71
CA ILE A 112 6.13 4.63 -22.90
C ILE A 112 5.26 5.26 -23.99
N ARG A 113 4.09 4.72 -24.25
CA ARG A 113 3.18 5.24 -25.30
C ARG A 113 2.65 6.63 -24.98
N ARG A 114 2.50 6.98 -23.72
CA ARG A 114 1.89 8.23 -23.28
C ARG A 114 2.88 9.24 -22.71
N VAL A 115 4.16 8.93 -22.66
CA VAL A 115 5.18 9.82 -22.05
C VAL A 115 5.24 11.20 -22.69
N ALA A 116 4.97 11.31 -23.99
CA ALA A 116 4.96 12.58 -24.71
C ALA A 116 3.77 13.49 -24.38
N ASP A 117 2.71 12.95 -23.77
CA ASP A 117 1.50 13.70 -23.40
C ASP A 117 1.69 14.50 -22.11
N PHE A 118 2.77 14.25 -21.37
CA PHE A 118 3.01 14.82 -20.04
C PHE A 118 4.28 15.65 -20.01
N LYS A 119 4.29 16.67 -19.13
CA LYS A 119 5.46 17.48 -18.82
C LYS A 119 5.82 17.31 -17.36
N GLY A 120 7.11 17.20 -17.08
CA GLY A 120 7.62 17.03 -15.72
C GLY A 120 7.58 15.60 -15.22
N LEU A 121 7.49 15.41 -13.90
CA LEU A 121 7.47 14.12 -13.24
C LEU A 121 6.03 13.72 -12.92
N VAL A 122 5.60 12.59 -13.45
CA VAL A 122 4.32 11.93 -13.09
C VAL A 122 4.62 10.66 -12.29
N ARG A 123 4.00 10.50 -11.14
CA ARG A 123 4.10 9.30 -10.30
C ARG A 123 2.82 8.49 -10.40
N GLY A 124 2.99 7.15 -10.43
CA GLY A 124 1.88 6.21 -10.55
C GLY A 124 1.41 6.07 -12.00
N LEU A 125 0.65 5.02 -12.27
CA LEU A 125 0.04 4.75 -13.57
C LEU A 125 -1.42 5.20 -13.65
N ASP A 126 -2.03 5.51 -12.54
CA ASP A 126 -3.43 5.96 -12.43
C ASP A 126 -3.72 7.17 -13.29
N ALA A 127 -2.82 8.17 -13.30
CA ALA A 127 -2.93 9.34 -14.19
C ALA A 127 -2.83 9.02 -15.68
N LEU A 128 -2.34 7.84 -16.04
CA LEU A 128 -2.20 7.37 -17.43
C LEU A 128 -3.35 6.46 -17.86
N MET A 129 -4.20 6.05 -16.93
CA MET A 129 -5.29 5.08 -17.16
C MET A 129 -6.65 5.76 -17.42
N GLU A 130 -6.71 7.08 -17.28
CA GLU A 130 -7.89 7.91 -17.56
C GLU A 130 -8.01 8.32 -19.04
#